data_3edd9dd1f351c9e3b0ae132c6765a62f
#
_entry.id   3edd9dd1f351c9e3b0ae132c6765a62f
#
_cell.length_a   1.000
_cell.length_b   1.000
_cell.length_c   1.000
_cell.angle_alpha   90.00
_cell.angle_beta   90.00
_cell.angle_gamma   90.00
#
_symmetry.space_group_name_H-M   'P 1'
#
loop_
_entity.id
_entity.type
_entity.pdbx_description
1 polymer ?
#
loop_
_entity_poly.entity_id
_entity_poly.type
_entity_poly.pdbx_seq_one_letter_code
_entity_poly.pdbx_strand_id
1 'polypeptide(L)'
;MWKWEAEGQPKAVVAIFHSAYEHHAWYAWLIEKLRGAGFHVVMGDLPGHGEQMKRNRYHDEDFAEYYTYAKQLIQVAHTDNLPVFIIGNGLGATIAARAIYRNKIECAGLIMISPWLHLKLEPGKLSKALSSFSALTSNVKLKHDITYNALTRNSEVYKEMKDEIPFNTVVTVKWYRELQQLLKMLKDSEVKLPTIPVLLMTGGRDKITDIAASKQWLIQQNLKNFQYREWT
;
A
#
# COMPACT_ATOMS: atom_id res chain seq x y z
N MET A 1 5.11 -6.01 14.16
CA MET A 1 6.23 -5.62 13.27
C MET A 1 7.39 -6.52 13.52
N TRP A 2 8.10 -6.87 12.46
CA TRP A 2 9.30 -7.71 12.49
C TRP A 2 10.44 -6.98 11.80
N LYS A 3 11.64 -7.26 12.24
CA LYS A 3 12.89 -6.82 11.60
C LYS A 3 13.71 -8.05 11.27
N TRP A 4 14.14 -8.16 10.02
CA TRP A 4 15.07 -9.17 9.53
C TRP A 4 16.39 -8.51 9.22
N GLU A 5 17.45 -9.00 9.84
CA GLU A 5 18.78 -8.45 9.66
C GLU A 5 19.40 -8.90 8.34
N ALA A 6 20.18 -8.01 7.74
CA ALA A 6 20.97 -8.29 6.54
C ALA A 6 21.99 -9.41 6.80
N GLU A 7 22.32 -10.14 5.76
CA GLU A 7 23.49 -11.01 5.76
C GLU A 7 24.76 -10.17 5.58
N GLY A 8 25.65 -10.20 6.55
CA GLY A 8 26.87 -9.40 6.56
C GLY A 8 26.66 -7.94 6.97
N GLN A 9 27.52 -7.06 6.49
CA GLN A 9 27.45 -5.64 6.84
C GLN A 9 26.27 -4.95 6.16
N PRO A 10 25.36 -4.33 6.92
CA PRO A 10 24.17 -3.72 6.35
C PRO A 10 24.48 -2.44 5.59
N LYS A 11 23.85 -2.26 4.43
CA LYS A 11 23.98 -1.07 3.56
C LYS A 11 22.89 -0.03 3.80
N ALA A 12 21.68 -0.50 4.08
CA ALA A 12 20.50 0.31 4.29
C ALA A 12 19.37 -0.53 4.94
N VAL A 13 18.28 0.13 5.31
CA VAL A 13 17.06 -0.51 5.79
C VAL A 13 15.97 -0.34 4.73
N VAL A 14 15.21 -1.40 4.48
CA VAL A 14 14.03 -1.40 3.61
C VAL A 14 12.78 -1.59 4.45
N ALA A 15 11.92 -0.56 4.51
CA ALA A 15 10.61 -0.63 5.14
C ALA A 15 9.56 -1.01 4.10
N ILE A 16 8.81 -2.10 4.34
CA ILE A 16 7.83 -2.63 3.38
C ILE A 16 6.41 -2.43 3.90
N PHE A 17 5.55 -1.85 3.04
CA PHE A 17 4.11 -1.71 3.23
C PHE A 17 3.39 -2.58 2.21
N HIS A 18 2.73 -3.65 2.64
CA HIS A 18 1.97 -4.52 1.76
C HIS A 18 0.64 -3.88 1.31
N SER A 19 0.00 -4.46 0.31
CA SER A 19 -1.29 -3.99 -0.20
C SER A 19 -2.46 -4.48 0.68
N ALA A 20 -3.65 -3.96 0.39
CA ALA A 20 -4.89 -4.53 0.93
C ALA A 20 -4.97 -6.02 0.57
N TYR A 21 -5.51 -6.81 1.50
CA TYR A 21 -5.71 -8.27 1.38
C TYR A 21 -4.43 -9.10 1.37
N GLU A 22 -3.28 -8.51 1.67
CA GLU A 22 -1.99 -9.18 1.79
C GLU A 22 -1.53 -9.26 3.24
N HIS A 23 -0.41 -9.93 3.48
CA HIS A 23 0.28 -9.99 4.76
C HIS A 23 1.78 -10.25 4.57
N HIS A 24 2.56 -10.06 5.62
CA HIS A 24 4.02 -10.13 5.56
C HIS A 24 4.57 -11.45 5.01
N ALA A 25 3.92 -12.59 5.26
CA ALA A 25 4.43 -13.89 4.84
C ALA A 25 4.53 -14.04 3.31
N TRP A 26 3.68 -13.34 2.55
CA TRP A 26 3.77 -13.33 1.08
C TRP A 26 5.01 -12.60 0.56
N TYR A 27 5.68 -11.85 1.41
CA TYR A 27 6.92 -11.14 1.09
C TYR A 27 8.18 -11.91 1.49
N ALA A 28 8.06 -13.14 2.03
CA ALA A 28 9.19 -13.93 2.53
C ALA A 28 10.33 -14.04 1.51
N TRP A 29 10.00 -14.34 0.25
CA TRP A 29 11.00 -14.42 -0.81
C TRP A 29 11.71 -13.07 -1.04
N LEU A 30 10.98 -11.97 -1.07
CA LEU A 30 11.55 -10.63 -1.25
C LEU A 30 12.43 -10.25 -0.04
N ILE A 31 11.96 -10.55 1.17
CA ILE A 31 12.70 -10.30 2.40
C ILE A 31 14.05 -11.03 2.36
N GLU A 32 14.06 -12.32 2.02
CA GLU A 32 15.30 -13.11 1.94
C GLU A 32 16.25 -12.56 0.84
N LYS A 33 15.73 -12.15 -0.32
CA LYS A 33 16.56 -11.53 -1.37
C LYS A 33 17.18 -10.20 -0.93
N LEU A 34 16.43 -9.38 -0.21
CA LEU A 34 16.93 -8.12 0.32
C LEU A 34 18.00 -8.35 1.40
N ARG A 35 17.78 -9.30 2.30
CA ARG A 35 18.76 -9.68 3.33
C ARG A 35 20.06 -10.15 2.72
N GLY A 36 19.98 -11.09 1.76
CA GLY A 36 21.16 -11.60 1.03
C GLY A 36 21.87 -10.53 0.20
N ALA A 37 21.17 -9.43 -0.17
CA ALA A 37 21.75 -8.26 -0.84
C ALA A 37 22.36 -7.22 0.14
N GLY A 38 22.29 -7.47 1.45
CA GLY A 38 22.85 -6.61 2.48
C GLY A 38 21.91 -5.50 2.96
N PHE A 39 20.61 -5.75 2.97
CA PHE A 39 19.63 -4.81 3.50
C PHE A 39 18.94 -5.38 4.73
N HIS A 40 18.82 -4.58 5.79
CA HIS A 40 17.84 -4.87 6.83
C HIS A 40 16.44 -4.69 6.25
N VAL A 41 15.50 -5.51 6.67
CA VAL A 41 14.10 -5.37 6.26
C VAL A 41 13.24 -5.17 7.49
N VAL A 42 12.34 -4.20 7.44
CA VAL A 42 11.33 -3.96 8.48
C VAL A 42 9.95 -4.04 7.83
N MET A 43 9.11 -4.90 8.36
CA MET A 43 7.75 -5.10 7.87
C MET A 43 6.84 -5.59 8.99
N GLY A 44 5.55 -5.47 8.81
CA GLY A 44 4.51 -6.08 9.62
C GLY A 44 3.22 -6.09 8.85
N ASP A 45 2.17 -6.64 9.44
CA ASP A 45 0.84 -6.60 8.84
C ASP A 45 0.17 -5.26 9.12
N LEU A 46 -0.45 -4.67 8.11
CA LEU A 46 -1.30 -3.49 8.27
C LEU A 46 -2.46 -3.82 9.24
N PRO A 47 -2.94 -2.88 10.02
CA PRO A 47 -4.13 -3.08 10.86
C PRO A 47 -5.26 -3.75 10.08
N GLY A 48 -5.94 -4.71 10.69
CA GLY A 48 -6.99 -5.50 10.07
C GLY A 48 -6.54 -6.55 9.05
N HIS A 49 -5.23 -6.74 8.85
CA HIS A 49 -4.65 -7.70 7.91
C HIS A 49 -3.95 -8.88 8.61
N GLY A 50 -3.47 -9.83 7.84
CA GLY A 50 -2.81 -11.03 8.36
C GLY A 50 -3.75 -11.89 9.20
N GLU A 51 -3.33 -12.31 10.38
CA GLU A 51 -4.15 -13.12 11.29
C GLU A 51 -5.47 -12.45 11.71
N GLN A 52 -5.53 -11.12 11.70
CA GLN A 52 -6.76 -10.39 12.00
C GLN A 52 -7.84 -10.60 10.93
N MET A 53 -7.45 -10.76 9.65
CA MET A 53 -8.40 -11.08 8.56
C MET A 53 -9.12 -12.41 8.75
N LYS A 54 -8.50 -13.38 9.41
CA LYS A 54 -9.15 -14.68 9.69
C LYS A 54 -10.30 -14.54 10.67
N ARG A 55 -10.26 -13.51 11.53
CA ARG A 55 -11.28 -13.24 12.55
C ARG A 55 -12.37 -12.30 12.05
N ASN A 56 -12.02 -11.34 11.21
CA ASN A 56 -12.91 -10.31 10.70
C ASN A 56 -13.42 -10.68 9.31
N ARG A 57 -14.74 -10.59 9.10
CA ARG A 57 -15.38 -10.88 7.81
C ARG A 57 -15.45 -9.67 6.87
N TYR A 58 -14.88 -8.54 7.25
CA TYR A 58 -14.91 -7.29 6.49
C TYR A 58 -13.84 -6.32 7.02
N HIS A 59 -13.43 -5.37 6.17
CA HIS A 59 -12.53 -4.30 6.58
C HIS A 59 -13.32 -3.12 7.13
N ASP A 60 -13.01 -2.70 8.35
CA ASP A 60 -13.57 -1.53 9.01
C ASP A 60 -12.53 -0.75 9.84
N GLU A 61 -11.26 -1.03 9.65
CA GLU A 61 -10.18 -0.36 10.35
C GLU A 61 -10.19 1.15 10.08
N ASP A 62 -9.95 1.94 11.10
CA ASP A 62 -9.73 3.37 10.97
C ASP A 62 -8.43 3.66 10.19
N PHE A 63 -8.48 4.60 9.27
CA PHE A 63 -7.26 5.04 8.57
C PHE A 63 -6.26 5.71 9.52
N ALA A 64 -6.69 6.23 10.66
CA ALA A 64 -5.80 6.68 11.72
C ALA A 64 -4.87 5.58 12.23
N GLU A 65 -5.35 4.32 12.28
CA GLU A 65 -4.54 3.15 12.66
C GLU A 65 -3.47 2.86 11.62
N TYR A 66 -3.81 2.93 10.31
CA TYR A 66 -2.82 2.80 9.24
C TYR A 66 -1.74 3.89 9.33
N TYR A 67 -2.12 5.11 9.68
CA TYR A 67 -1.17 6.21 9.79
C TYR A 67 -0.26 6.08 11.01
N THR A 68 -0.81 5.62 12.12
CA THR A 68 -0.06 5.29 13.33
C THR A 68 0.92 4.16 13.06
N TYR A 69 0.46 3.09 12.42
CA TYR A 69 1.28 1.98 11.98
C TYR A 69 2.43 2.43 11.07
N ALA A 70 2.13 3.25 10.06
CA ALA A 70 3.14 3.75 9.14
C ALA A 70 4.23 4.54 9.85
N LYS A 71 3.85 5.41 10.79
CA LYS A 71 4.81 6.16 11.61
C LYS A 71 5.70 5.23 12.43
N GLN A 72 5.12 4.24 13.09
CA GLN A 72 5.85 3.27 13.91
C GLN A 72 6.81 2.42 13.07
N LEU A 73 6.35 1.91 11.90
CA LEU A 73 7.19 1.10 11.01
C LEU A 73 8.45 1.88 10.57
N ILE A 74 8.27 3.14 10.20
CA ILE A 74 9.37 3.98 9.74
C ILE A 74 10.27 4.38 10.93
N GLN A 75 9.73 4.61 12.11
CA GLN A 75 10.55 4.83 13.31
C GLN A 75 11.46 3.63 13.60
N VAL A 76 10.92 2.41 13.51
CA VAL A 76 11.73 1.18 13.65
C VAL A 76 12.81 1.09 12.55
N ALA A 77 12.48 1.46 11.31
CA ALA A 77 13.46 1.43 10.23
C ALA A 77 14.63 2.41 10.44
N HIS A 78 14.41 3.51 11.16
CA HIS A 78 15.46 4.50 11.45
C HIS A 78 16.34 4.15 12.66
N THR A 79 16.05 3.10 13.41
CA THR A 79 16.81 2.76 14.65
C THR A 79 18.28 2.42 14.40
N ASP A 80 18.64 1.99 13.19
CA ASP A 80 20.02 1.61 12.84
C ASP A 80 20.89 2.75 12.33
N ASN A 81 20.34 3.96 12.19
CA ASN A 81 21.03 5.12 11.61
C ASN A 81 21.59 4.86 10.20
N LEU A 82 20.94 4.00 9.44
CA LEU A 82 21.23 3.70 8.04
C LEU A 82 20.24 4.41 7.11
N PRO A 83 20.58 4.59 5.81
CA PRO A 83 19.63 5.07 4.83
C PRO A 83 18.37 4.18 4.79
N VAL A 84 17.18 4.78 4.80
CA VAL A 84 15.91 4.05 4.77
C VAL A 84 15.27 4.18 3.40
N PHE A 85 15.02 3.05 2.73
CA PHE A 85 14.18 2.97 1.55
C PHE A 85 12.80 2.45 1.92
N ILE A 86 11.78 2.95 1.25
CA ILE A 86 10.40 2.52 1.49
C ILE A 86 9.89 1.82 0.23
N ILE A 87 9.36 0.61 0.39
CA ILE A 87 8.62 -0.13 -0.64
C ILE A 87 7.16 -0.17 -0.22
N GLY A 88 6.27 0.34 -1.08
CA GLY A 88 4.84 0.24 -0.88
C GLY A 88 4.17 -0.48 -2.04
N ASN A 89 3.27 -1.43 -1.75
CA ASN A 89 2.43 -2.09 -2.73
C ASN A 89 0.97 -1.66 -2.58
N GLY A 90 0.27 -1.37 -3.66
CA GLY A 90 -1.15 -1.05 -3.68
C GLY A 90 -1.56 0.02 -2.67
N LEU A 91 -2.41 -0.35 -1.71
CA LEU A 91 -2.83 0.51 -0.59
C LEU A 91 -1.64 0.94 0.28
N GLY A 92 -0.68 0.03 0.53
CA GLY A 92 0.52 0.32 1.31
C GLY A 92 1.38 1.42 0.68
N ALA A 93 1.47 1.48 -0.66
CA ALA A 93 2.16 2.57 -1.35
C ALA A 93 1.48 3.93 -1.13
N THR A 94 0.15 3.93 -1.11
CA THR A 94 -0.66 5.13 -0.89
C THR A 94 -0.53 5.63 0.56
N ILE A 95 -0.54 4.72 1.52
CA ILE A 95 -0.30 5.01 2.94
C ILE A 95 1.12 5.56 3.15
N ALA A 96 2.13 4.93 2.54
CA ALA A 96 3.51 5.38 2.61
C ALA A 96 3.70 6.79 2.03
N ALA A 97 3.13 7.06 0.85
CA ALA A 97 3.18 8.41 0.24
C ALA A 97 2.57 9.47 1.15
N ARG A 98 1.42 9.18 1.76
CA ARG A 98 0.80 10.07 2.75
C ARG A 98 1.69 10.27 3.98
N ALA A 99 2.27 9.20 4.50
CA ALA A 99 3.14 9.28 5.68
C ALA A 99 4.37 10.17 5.40
N ILE A 100 5.01 10.00 4.25
CA ILE A 100 6.14 10.83 3.80
C ILE A 100 5.72 12.30 3.71
N TYR A 101 4.61 12.59 3.03
CA TYR A 101 4.12 13.95 2.86
C TYR A 101 3.76 14.62 4.20
N ARG A 102 2.89 13.97 4.99
CA ARG A 102 2.32 14.58 6.22
C ARG A 102 3.29 14.67 7.37
N ASN A 103 4.13 13.67 7.54
CA ASN A 103 5.04 13.58 8.68
C ASN A 103 6.45 14.09 8.34
N LYS A 104 6.66 14.58 7.10
CA LYS A 104 7.98 15.03 6.59
C LYS A 104 9.07 13.99 6.86
N ILE A 105 8.72 12.71 6.58
CA ILE A 105 9.60 11.59 6.84
C ILE A 105 10.77 11.64 5.87
N GLU A 106 11.96 11.60 6.41
CA GLU A 106 13.18 11.45 5.63
C GLU A 106 13.32 9.99 5.19
N CYS A 107 13.52 9.80 3.89
CA CYS A 107 13.87 8.49 3.33
C CYS A 107 14.81 8.66 2.13
N ALA A 108 15.63 7.66 1.89
CA ALA A 108 16.59 7.64 0.79
C ALA A 108 15.95 7.41 -0.57
N GLY A 109 14.73 6.86 -0.59
CA GLY A 109 13.94 6.66 -1.80
C GLY A 109 12.63 5.93 -1.53
N LEU A 110 11.70 6.06 -2.47
CA LEU A 110 10.37 5.43 -2.44
C LEU A 110 10.16 4.56 -3.68
N ILE A 111 9.79 3.30 -3.47
CA ILE A 111 9.36 2.38 -4.53
C ILE A 111 7.86 2.15 -4.36
N MET A 112 7.10 2.50 -5.39
CA MET A 112 5.65 2.35 -5.43
C MET A 112 5.26 1.27 -6.43
N ILE A 113 4.62 0.21 -5.97
CA ILE A 113 4.17 -0.91 -6.80
C ILE A 113 2.65 -0.80 -6.93
N SER A 114 2.14 -0.62 -8.14
CA SER A 114 0.70 -0.49 -8.46
C SER A 114 -0.08 0.33 -7.41
N PRO A 115 0.35 1.58 -7.09
CA PRO A 115 -0.22 2.34 -5.98
C PRO A 115 -1.70 2.65 -6.21
N TRP A 116 -2.49 2.56 -5.15
CA TRP A 116 -3.91 2.95 -5.17
C TRP A 116 -4.05 4.48 -5.15
N LEU A 117 -3.65 5.14 -6.21
CA LEU A 117 -3.83 6.58 -6.40
C LEU A 117 -5.11 6.87 -7.20
N HIS A 118 -5.37 6.06 -8.22
CA HIS A 118 -6.56 6.11 -9.05
C HIS A 118 -7.06 4.68 -9.25
N LEU A 119 -8.25 4.40 -8.75
CA LEU A 119 -8.86 3.07 -8.87
C LEU A 119 -9.81 3.02 -10.07
N LYS A 120 -9.71 1.96 -10.87
CA LYS A 120 -10.65 1.65 -11.95
C LYS A 120 -11.95 1.05 -11.42
N LEU A 121 -11.84 0.29 -10.31
CA LEU A 121 -12.96 -0.37 -9.66
C LEU A 121 -13.54 0.59 -8.62
N GLU A 122 -14.52 1.37 -9.03
CA GLU A 122 -15.40 2.07 -8.10
C GLU A 122 -16.58 1.14 -7.78
N PRO A 123 -17.03 1.08 -6.52
CA PRO A 123 -18.27 0.39 -6.20
C PRO A 123 -19.39 1.07 -7.01
N GLY A 124 -19.89 0.42 -8.02
CA GLY A 124 -20.81 0.93 -9.03
C GLY A 124 -21.83 1.98 -8.56
N LYS A 125 -23.09 1.89 -8.88
CA LYS A 125 -24.17 2.85 -8.54
C LYS A 125 -24.20 3.35 -7.07
N LEU A 126 -23.45 2.70 -6.16
CA LEU A 126 -23.31 3.08 -4.76
C LEU A 126 -22.43 4.31 -4.54
N SER A 127 -21.45 4.61 -5.40
CA SER A 127 -20.53 5.74 -5.18
C SER A 127 -21.27 7.09 -5.15
N LYS A 128 -22.30 7.24 -5.99
CA LYS A 128 -23.17 8.45 -6.01
C LYS A 128 -24.13 8.50 -4.81
N ALA A 129 -24.61 7.33 -4.35
CA ALA A 129 -25.45 7.28 -3.16
C ALA A 129 -24.66 7.51 -1.86
N LEU A 130 -23.40 7.08 -1.81
CA LEU A 130 -22.54 7.23 -0.63
C LEU A 130 -22.20 8.68 -0.28
N SER A 131 -22.18 9.60 -1.25
CA SER A 131 -22.00 11.02 -0.98
C SER A 131 -23.19 11.63 -0.21
N SER A 132 -24.36 10.98 -0.26
CA SER A 132 -25.61 11.45 0.36
C SER A 132 -25.93 10.76 1.68
N PHE A 133 -25.20 9.71 2.09
CA PHE A 133 -25.45 9.01 3.35
C PHE A 133 -24.81 9.75 4.53
N SER A 134 -25.62 9.98 5.57
CA SER A 134 -25.19 10.57 6.83
C SER A 134 -24.21 9.69 7.62
N ALA A 135 -23.63 10.22 8.70
CA ALA A 135 -22.76 9.48 9.63
C ALA A 135 -23.43 8.22 10.21
N LEU A 136 -24.76 8.16 10.22
CA LEU A 136 -25.57 7.02 10.69
C LEU A 136 -25.38 5.73 9.87
N THR A 137 -24.76 5.79 8.68
CA THR A 137 -24.55 4.64 7.79
C THR A 137 -23.11 4.10 7.78
N SER A 138 -22.28 4.54 8.71
CA SER A 138 -20.85 4.16 8.78
C SER A 138 -20.60 2.65 8.78
N ASN A 139 -21.46 1.89 9.47
CA ASN A 139 -21.36 0.42 9.62
C ASN A 139 -22.01 -0.38 8.49
N VAL A 140 -22.62 0.28 7.50
CA VAL A 140 -23.17 -0.41 6.33
C VAL A 140 -22.05 -1.07 5.55
N LYS A 141 -22.27 -2.33 5.18
CA LYS A 141 -21.29 -3.15 4.48
C LYS A 141 -21.44 -3.00 2.97
N LEU A 142 -20.33 -2.81 2.31
CA LEU A 142 -20.22 -2.70 0.85
C LEU A 142 -19.44 -3.88 0.31
N LYS A 143 -19.98 -4.54 -0.68
CA LYS A 143 -19.25 -5.54 -1.46
C LYS A 143 -18.52 -4.85 -2.60
N HIS A 144 -17.24 -5.15 -2.79
CA HIS A 144 -16.46 -4.71 -3.92
C HIS A 144 -16.15 -5.87 -4.88
N ASP A 145 -15.76 -5.54 -6.11
CA ASP A 145 -15.52 -6.51 -7.18
C ASP A 145 -14.04 -6.88 -7.35
N ILE A 146 -13.16 -6.50 -6.41
CA ILE A 146 -11.77 -6.95 -6.43
C ILE A 146 -11.77 -8.44 -6.12
N THR A 147 -11.14 -9.22 -6.98
CA THR A 147 -10.99 -10.67 -6.86
C THR A 147 -9.51 -11.04 -6.99
N TYR A 148 -9.14 -12.23 -6.57
CA TYR A 148 -7.76 -12.72 -6.75
C TYR A 148 -7.30 -12.65 -8.22
N ASN A 149 -8.19 -12.93 -9.18
CA ASN A 149 -7.89 -12.83 -10.61
C ASN A 149 -7.64 -11.39 -11.09
N ALA A 150 -8.01 -10.40 -10.30
CA ALA A 150 -7.68 -9.00 -10.56
C ALA A 150 -6.31 -8.63 -9.98
N LEU A 151 -5.86 -9.32 -8.91
CA LEU A 151 -4.60 -9.06 -8.22
C LEU A 151 -3.40 -9.70 -8.91
N THR A 152 -3.55 -10.92 -9.44
CA THR A 152 -2.45 -11.66 -10.06
C THR A 152 -2.91 -12.47 -11.27
N ARG A 153 -1.99 -12.66 -12.23
CA ARG A 153 -2.15 -13.59 -13.37
C ARG A 153 -1.36 -14.89 -13.16
N ASN A 154 -0.57 -14.97 -12.11
CA ASN A 154 0.15 -16.18 -11.77
C ASN A 154 -0.81 -17.18 -11.12
N SER A 155 -1.05 -18.30 -11.82
CA SER A 155 -1.99 -19.34 -11.38
C SER A 155 -1.53 -20.09 -10.13
N GLU A 156 -0.23 -20.18 -9.89
CA GLU A 156 0.33 -20.82 -8.69
C GLU A 156 0.08 -19.93 -7.47
N VAL A 157 0.48 -18.66 -7.55
CA VAL A 157 0.20 -17.67 -6.50
C VAL A 157 -1.30 -17.57 -6.23
N TYR A 158 -2.13 -17.60 -7.28
CA TYR A 158 -3.59 -17.59 -7.12
C TYR A 158 -4.11 -18.74 -6.28
N LYS A 159 -3.60 -19.97 -6.49
CA LYS A 159 -4.01 -21.14 -5.71
C LYS A 159 -3.62 -21.01 -4.24
N GLU A 160 -2.35 -20.64 -3.98
CA GLU A 160 -1.86 -20.42 -2.62
C GLU A 160 -2.68 -19.37 -1.88
N MET A 161 -2.90 -18.20 -2.50
CA MET A 161 -3.69 -17.11 -1.91
C MET A 161 -5.11 -17.54 -1.55
N LYS A 162 -5.74 -18.36 -2.38
CA LYS A 162 -7.13 -18.79 -2.18
C LYS A 162 -7.30 -19.70 -0.95
N ASP A 163 -6.27 -20.49 -0.65
CA ASP A 163 -6.33 -21.50 0.41
C ASP A 163 -5.89 -20.93 1.78
N GLU A 164 -5.08 -19.86 1.80
CA GLU A 164 -4.52 -19.32 3.04
C GLU A 164 -5.46 -18.39 3.81
N ILE A 165 -6.08 -17.44 3.13
CA ILE A 165 -6.91 -16.42 3.78
C ILE A 165 -8.20 -16.19 2.98
N PRO A 166 -9.38 -16.21 3.62
CA PRO A 166 -10.62 -15.84 2.97
C PRO A 166 -10.50 -14.41 2.42
N PHE A 167 -10.58 -14.27 1.10
CA PHE A 167 -10.56 -12.96 0.47
C PHE A 167 -11.82 -12.18 0.87
N ASN A 168 -11.62 -11.16 1.66
CA ASN A 168 -12.72 -10.37 2.18
C ASN A 168 -13.14 -9.32 1.14
N THR A 169 -14.21 -9.60 0.41
CA THR A 169 -14.77 -8.68 -0.58
C THR A 169 -15.70 -7.62 0.01
N VAL A 170 -15.71 -7.49 1.33
CA VAL A 170 -16.60 -6.60 2.05
C VAL A 170 -15.81 -5.56 2.84
N VAL A 171 -16.16 -4.30 2.66
CA VAL A 171 -15.65 -3.16 3.44
C VAL A 171 -16.83 -2.41 4.06
N THR A 172 -16.58 -1.62 5.11
CA THR A 172 -17.60 -0.71 5.61
C THR A 172 -17.67 0.57 4.78
N VAL A 173 -18.81 1.25 4.81
CA VAL A 173 -18.96 2.60 4.22
C VAL A 173 -17.95 3.56 4.81
N LYS A 174 -17.66 3.45 6.12
CA LYS A 174 -16.65 4.26 6.81
C LYS A 174 -15.28 4.07 6.16
N TRP A 175 -14.80 2.83 6.07
CA TRP A 175 -13.50 2.50 5.49
C TRP A 175 -13.37 3.01 4.05
N TYR A 176 -14.41 2.80 3.24
CA TYR A 176 -14.43 3.27 1.85
C TYR A 176 -14.38 4.80 1.75
N ARG A 177 -15.10 5.53 2.60
CA ARG A 177 -15.05 7.00 2.65
C ARG A 177 -13.67 7.52 3.04
N GLU A 178 -13.04 6.90 4.04
CA GLU A 178 -11.69 7.28 4.46
C GLU A 178 -10.66 7.00 3.37
N LEU A 179 -10.80 5.89 2.61
CA LEU A 179 -10.02 5.65 1.41
C LEU A 179 -10.21 6.79 0.39
N GLN A 180 -11.45 7.16 0.09
CA GLN A 180 -11.74 8.25 -0.86
C GLN A 180 -11.17 9.59 -0.37
N GLN A 181 -11.21 9.86 0.91
CA GLN A 181 -10.60 11.08 1.49
C GLN A 181 -9.07 11.06 1.33
N LEU A 182 -8.42 9.93 1.57
CA LEU A 182 -6.99 9.76 1.34
C LEU A 182 -6.62 10.00 -0.13
N LEU A 183 -7.36 9.39 -1.05
CA LEU A 183 -7.12 9.54 -2.49
C LEU A 183 -7.35 10.98 -2.94
N LYS A 184 -8.41 11.63 -2.45
CA LYS A 184 -8.70 13.05 -2.73
C LYS A 184 -7.57 13.95 -2.22
N MET A 185 -7.10 13.72 -0.99
CA MET A 185 -6.01 14.50 -0.43
C MET A 185 -4.72 14.38 -1.27
N LEU A 186 -4.37 13.17 -1.71
CA LEU A 186 -3.16 12.97 -2.52
C LEU A 186 -3.28 13.58 -3.93
N LYS A 187 -4.51 13.73 -4.46
CA LYS A 187 -4.76 14.39 -5.75
C LYS A 187 -4.73 15.92 -5.67
N ASP A 188 -4.72 16.48 -4.47
CA ASP A 188 -4.61 17.91 -4.28
C ASP A 188 -3.28 18.42 -4.85
N SER A 189 -3.33 19.46 -5.67
CA SER A 189 -2.16 20.06 -6.33
C SER A 189 -1.13 20.63 -5.36
N GLU A 190 -1.56 20.98 -4.15
CA GLU A 190 -0.70 21.49 -3.07
C GLU A 190 0.07 20.36 -2.37
N VAL A 191 -0.35 19.10 -2.53
CA VAL A 191 0.33 17.95 -1.96
C VAL A 191 1.51 17.56 -2.84
N LYS A 192 2.73 17.80 -2.35
CA LYS A 192 3.97 17.43 -3.03
C LYS A 192 4.79 16.49 -2.17
N LEU A 193 5.27 15.42 -2.79
CA LEU A 193 6.29 14.58 -2.17
C LEU A 193 7.58 15.39 -2.01
N PRO A 194 8.39 15.14 -0.96
CA PRO A 194 9.71 15.74 -0.85
C PRO A 194 10.58 15.32 -2.04
N THR A 195 11.69 16.04 -2.25
CA THR A 195 12.61 15.74 -3.34
C THR A 195 13.43 14.49 -3.00
N ILE A 196 12.84 13.32 -3.23
CA ILE A 196 13.45 12.00 -3.05
C ILE A 196 13.41 11.23 -4.38
N PRO A 197 14.31 10.26 -4.61
CA PRO A 197 14.19 9.32 -5.70
C PRO A 197 12.89 8.50 -5.59
N VAL A 198 12.15 8.37 -6.69
CA VAL A 198 10.94 7.56 -6.74
C VAL A 198 10.99 6.59 -7.92
N LEU A 199 10.71 5.32 -7.67
CA LEU A 199 10.50 4.30 -8.67
C LEU A 199 9.03 3.88 -8.66
N LEU A 200 8.32 4.07 -9.78
CA LEU A 200 7.00 3.51 -10.02
C LEU A 200 7.11 2.19 -10.80
N MET A 201 6.52 1.15 -10.26
CA MET A 201 6.44 -0.17 -10.86
C MET A 201 4.97 -0.55 -11.08
N THR A 202 4.59 -0.97 -12.28
CA THR A 202 3.19 -1.34 -12.60
C THR A 202 3.12 -2.56 -13.49
N GLY A 203 2.01 -3.30 -13.40
CA GLY A 203 1.68 -4.31 -14.40
C GLY A 203 0.87 -3.67 -15.54
N GLY A 204 1.29 -3.84 -16.80
CA GLY A 204 0.62 -3.23 -17.97
C GLY A 204 -0.84 -3.67 -18.18
N ARG A 205 -1.27 -4.72 -17.51
CA ARG A 205 -2.66 -5.21 -17.52
C ARG A 205 -3.34 -5.10 -16.16
N ASP A 206 -2.93 -4.12 -15.36
CA ASP A 206 -3.54 -3.85 -14.06
C ASP A 206 -5.05 -3.58 -14.22
N LYS A 207 -5.85 -4.37 -13.51
CA LYS A 207 -7.33 -4.29 -13.53
C LYS A 207 -7.88 -3.42 -12.41
N ILE A 208 -7.06 -3.07 -11.42
CA ILE A 208 -7.47 -2.37 -10.20
C ILE A 208 -7.15 -0.89 -10.30
N THR A 209 -5.93 -0.56 -10.74
CA THR A 209 -5.45 0.82 -10.74
C THR A 209 -5.40 1.40 -12.15
N ASP A 210 -5.65 2.69 -12.26
CA ASP A 210 -5.38 3.45 -13.48
C ASP A 210 -3.89 3.83 -13.51
N ILE A 211 -3.14 3.07 -14.32
CA ILE A 211 -1.69 3.22 -14.47
C ILE A 211 -1.34 4.59 -15.05
N ALA A 212 -2.08 5.03 -16.08
CA ALA A 212 -1.81 6.29 -16.75
C ALA A 212 -2.02 7.47 -15.79
N ALA A 213 -3.12 7.46 -15.03
CA ALA A 213 -3.40 8.48 -14.04
C ALA A 213 -2.39 8.48 -12.89
N SER A 214 -1.94 7.30 -12.44
CA SER A 214 -0.91 7.17 -11.40
C SER A 214 0.44 7.70 -11.86
N LYS A 215 0.83 7.41 -13.12
CA LYS A 215 2.04 7.93 -13.74
C LYS A 215 1.97 9.46 -13.88
N GLN A 216 0.84 9.98 -14.36
CA GLN A 216 0.63 11.43 -14.50
C GLN A 216 0.71 12.15 -13.17
N TRP A 217 0.15 11.57 -12.11
CA TRP A 217 0.25 12.12 -10.75
C TRP A 217 1.70 12.25 -10.31
N LEU A 218 2.55 11.22 -10.53
CA LEU A 218 3.99 11.28 -10.18
C LEU A 218 4.77 12.29 -11.02
N ILE A 219 4.45 12.42 -12.32
CA ILE A 219 5.06 13.45 -13.17
C ILE A 219 4.76 14.86 -12.61
N GLN A 220 3.55 15.09 -12.13
CA GLN A 220 3.14 16.37 -11.53
C GLN A 220 3.83 16.67 -10.18
N GLN A 221 4.48 15.68 -9.55
CA GLN A 221 5.25 15.89 -8.33
C GLN A 221 6.57 16.65 -8.55
N ASN A 222 7.02 16.82 -9.80
CA ASN A 222 8.27 17.50 -10.15
C ASN A 222 9.52 16.89 -9.47
N LEU A 223 9.56 15.57 -9.37
CA LEU A 223 10.65 14.84 -8.75
C LEU A 223 11.92 14.92 -9.60
N LYS A 224 13.06 15.25 -9.00
CA LYS A 224 14.36 15.32 -9.71
C LYS A 224 14.83 13.96 -10.22
N ASN A 225 14.44 12.88 -9.56
CA ASN A 225 14.81 11.52 -9.89
C ASN A 225 13.57 10.62 -9.86
N PHE A 226 12.96 10.45 -11.02
CA PHE A 226 11.77 9.62 -11.20
C PHE A 226 12.06 8.56 -12.25
N GLN A 227 11.81 7.29 -11.91
CA GLN A 227 11.89 6.14 -12.81
C GLN A 227 10.55 5.43 -12.90
N TYR A 228 10.27 4.88 -14.05
CA TYR A 228 9.06 4.10 -14.33
C TYR A 228 9.42 2.75 -14.96
N ARG A 229 8.81 1.69 -14.45
CA ARG A 229 8.90 0.34 -14.99
C ARG A 229 7.53 -0.27 -15.14
N GLU A 230 7.24 -0.83 -16.30
CA GLU A 230 5.99 -1.54 -16.60
C GLU A 230 6.31 -2.97 -17.04
N TRP A 231 5.58 -3.92 -16.48
CA TRP A 231 5.63 -5.33 -16.88
C TRP A 231 4.38 -5.69 -17.67
N THR A 232 4.53 -6.23 -18.85
CA THR A 232 3.44 -6.65 -19.76
C THR A 232 2.90 -8.05 -19.44
#